data_9c61b25342c3420e083558bc7a70fb1f
#
_entry.id   9c61b25342c3420e083558bc7a70fb1f
#
_cell.length_a   1.000
_cell.length_b   1.000
_cell.length_c   1.000
_cell.angle_alpha   90.00
_cell.angle_beta   90.00
_cell.angle_gamma   90.00
#
_symmetry.space_group_name_H-M   'P 1'
#
loop_
_entity.id
_entity.type
_entity.pdbx_description
1 polymer ?
#
loop_
_entity_poly.entity_id
_entity_poly.type
_entity_poly.pdbx_seq_one_letter_code
_entity_poly.pdbx_strand_id
1 'polypeptide(L)'
;MILILAEKPSLARNITAAIGGMKKRDGDYEGAQYIVTWAFGHLFSLADIEDYNPAPQECRHWTMDNLPCFPKKYKFVLRKGSDKQVDSGVVRQFEIIKALCNRPDVDTIVNAGDADREGEIIIRIIVDHAFASKEERAGKSHKRLWLPDQTAETINKALTEMKDEEAYDNLAYEGYARTFIDWLYGVNLTRYATLKTGTLLRVGRVIVPIVKAIYDRDMAIKNFVPDIYYALASKEETNGEPI
;
A
#
# COMPACT_ATOMS: atom_id res chain seq x y z
N MET A 1 -5.96 -17.25 21.18
CA MET A 1 -5.31 -15.90 21.13
C MET A 1 -5.70 -15.18 19.85
N ILE A 2 -5.92 -13.88 19.93
CA ILE A 2 -6.22 -13.02 18.78
C ILE A 2 -4.93 -12.26 18.39
N LEU A 3 -4.45 -12.48 17.16
CA LEU A 3 -3.30 -11.79 16.60
C LEU A 3 -3.75 -10.56 15.80
N ILE A 4 -3.38 -9.36 16.23
CA ILE A 4 -3.65 -8.11 15.52
C ILE A 4 -2.38 -7.71 14.77
N LEU A 5 -2.49 -7.56 13.46
CA LEU A 5 -1.40 -7.14 12.59
C LEU A 5 -1.63 -5.70 12.13
N ALA A 6 -0.88 -4.77 12.70
CA ALA A 6 -0.93 -3.35 12.35
C ALA A 6 -0.03 -3.03 11.15
N GLU A 7 -0.39 -2.03 10.35
CA GLU A 7 0.40 -1.62 9.19
C GLU A 7 1.75 -0.99 9.58
N LYS A 8 1.80 -0.34 10.73
CA LYS A 8 2.99 0.41 11.19
C LYS A 8 3.15 0.36 12.71
N PRO A 9 4.40 0.54 13.20
CA PRO A 9 4.70 0.46 14.64
C PRO A 9 3.93 1.48 15.50
N SER A 10 3.61 2.66 14.96
CA SER A 10 2.85 3.68 15.67
C SER A 10 1.42 3.22 15.95
N LEU A 11 0.76 2.62 14.96
CA LEU A 11 -0.58 2.07 15.11
C LEU A 11 -0.60 0.91 16.11
N ALA A 12 0.40 0.00 16.05
CA ALA A 12 0.52 -1.07 17.04
C ALA A 12 0.63 -0.53 18.47
N ARG A 13 1.41 0.54 18.68
CA ARG A 13 1.49 1.19 20.01
C ARG A 13 0.16 1.79 20.47
N ASN A 14 -0.58 2.43 19.57
CA ASN A 14 -1.89 3.00 19.91
C ASN A 14 -2.91 1.90 20.28
N ILE A 15 -2.93 0.80 19.50
CA ILE A 15 -3.77 -0.36 19.79
C ILE A 15 -3.40 -0.98 21.15
N THR A 16 -2.11 -1.19 21.42
CA THR A 16 -1.66 -1.77 22.70
C THR A 16 -1.93 -0.86 23.89
N ALA A 17 -1.83 0.45 23.71
CA ALA A 17 -2.17 1.42 24.75
C ALA A 17 -3.67 1.42 25.06
N ALA A 18 -4.53 1.27 24.05
CA ALA A 18 -5.98 1.19 24.22
C ALA A 18 -6.41 -0.12 24.91
N ILE A 19 -5.80 -1.26 24.57
CA ILE A 19 -6.08 -2.57 25.18
C ILE A 19 -5.56 -2.60 26.63
N GLY A 20 -4.36 -2.06 26.87
CA GLY A 20 -3.70 -2.12 28.18
C GLY A 20 -3.17 -3.51 28.56
N GLY A 21 -2.34 -3.58 29.61
CA GLY A 21 -1.87 -4.87 30.18
C GLY A 21 -0.97 -5.72 29.28
N MET A 22 -0.41 -5.16 28.20
CA MET A 22 0.43 -5.86 27.26
C MET A 22 1.92 -5.69 27.53
N LYS A 23 2.70 -6.75 27.38
CA LYS A 23 4.17 -6.75 27.52
C LYS A 23 4.82 -6.66 26.16
N LYS A 24 5.75 -5.71 26.02
CA LYS A 24 6.56 -5.58 24.80
C LYS A 24 7.54 -6.74 24.69
N ARG A 25 7.62 -7.31 23.51
CA ARG A 25 8.60 -8.33 23.12
C ARG A 25 9.38 -7.87 21.90
N ASP A 26 10.18 -8.77 21.32
CA ASP A 26 10.93 -8.47 20.12
C ASP A 26 10.03 -8.63 18.88
N GLY A 27 9.55 -7.49 18.37
CA GLY A 27 8.66 -7.41 17.19
C GLY A 27 7.17 -7.56 17.47
N ASP A 28 6.75 -7.69 18.73
CA ASP A 28 5.35 -7.78 19.12
C ASP A 28 5.09 -7.26 20.55
N TYR A 29 3.80 -7.19 20.88
CA TYR A 29 3.29 -7.04 22.24
C TYR A 29 2.36 -8.21 22.54
N GLU A 30 2.48 -8.84 23.71
CA GLU A 30 1.62 -9.96 24.10
C GLU A 30 0.94 -9.69 25.45
N GLY A 31 -0.36 -9.94 25.50
CA GLY A 31 -1.22 -9.87 26.67
C GLY A 31 -1.98 -11.16 26.91
N ALA A 32 -3.00 -11.12 27.75
CA ALA A 32 -3.76 -12.33 28.09
C ALA A 32 -4.59 -12.88 26.94
N GLN A 33 -5.13 -12.03 26.08
CA GLN A 33 -6.03 -12.41 24.97
C GLN A 33 -5.49 -12.01 23.61
N TYR A 34 -4.68 -10.96 23.54
CA TYR A 34 -4.22 -10.34 22.31
C TYR A 34 -2.72 -10.43 22.15
N ILE A 35 -2.30 -10.60 20.91
CA ILE A 35 -0.94 -10.36 20.45
C ILE A 35 -1.04 -9.25 19.41
N VAL A 36 -0.21 -8.21 19.50
CA VAL A 36 -0.17 -7.12 18.53
C VAL A 36 1.23 -7.05 17.92
N THR A 37 1.31 -7.24 16.63
CA THR A 37 2.54 -7.05 15.84
C THR A 37 2.31 -6.00 14.75
N TRP A 38 3.33 -5.68 13.98
CA TRP A 38 3.26 -4.62 12.98
C TRP A 38 4.10 -4.93 11.76
N ALA A 39 3.71 -4.32 10.65
CA ALA A 39 4.54 -4.20 9.46
C ALA A 39 5.28 -2.84 9.45
N PHE A 40 6.07 -2.61 8.42
CA PHE A 40 6.70 -1.32 8.10
C PHE A 40 6.09 -0.74 6.81
N GLY A 41 4.76 -0.71 6.73
CA GLY A 41 4.04 -0.52 5.47
C GLY A 41 4.20 -1.75 4.58
N HIS A 42 4.44 -1.54 3.29
CA HIS A 42 4.66 -2.63 2.35
C HIS A 42 5.92 -3.43 2.68
N LEU A 43 5.77 -4.66 3.18
CA LEU A 43 6.87 -5.64 3.28
C LEU A 43 7.10 -6.36 1.95
N PHE A 44 6.08 -6.45 1.12
CA PHE A 44 6.11 -7.07 -0.21
C PHE A 44 5.92 -6.02 -1.30
N SER A 45 6.52 -6.26 -2.45
CA SER A 45 6.31 -5.52 -3.69
C SER A 45 6.09 -6.51 -4.83
N LEU A 46 5.49 -6.04 -5.92
CA LEU A 46 5.42 -6.85 -7.14
C LEU A 46 6.83 -7.13 -7.66
N ALA A 47 7.04 -8.35 -8.12
CA ALA A 47 8.28 -8.80 -8.74
C ALA A 47 8.61 -7.99 -10.01
N ASP A 48 9.87 -7.92 -10.36
CA ASP A 48 10.33 -7.27 -11.60
C ASP A 48 10.02 -8.11 -12.85
N ILE A 49 10.14 -7.52 -14.04
CA ILE A 49 9.90 -8.21 -15.33
C ILE A 49 10.78 -9.47 -15.46
N GLU A 50 12.00 -9.41 -14.97
CA GLU A 50 12.96 -10.51 -15.00
C GLU A 50 12.49 -11.75 -14.25
N ASP A 51 11.62 -11.59 -13.27
CA ASP A 51 11.02 -12.71 -12.51
C ASP A 51 9.89 -13.41 -13.30
N TYR A 52 9.38 -12.77 -14.36
CA TYR A 52 8.35 -13.32 -15.26
C TYR A 52 8.94 -13.80 -16.59
N ASN A 53 9.85 -13.01 -17.14
CA ASN A 53 10.56 -13.29 -18.38
C ASN A 53 12.06 -13.21 -18.10
N PRO A 54 12.70 -14.27 -17.59
CA PRO A 54 14.13 -14.24 -17.33
C PRO A 54 14.86 -14.00 -18.64
N ALA A 55 15.56 -12.87 -18.72
CA ALA A 55 16.51 -12.63 -19.80
C ALA A 55 17.65 -13.65 -19.71
N PRO A 56 18.30 -14.02 -20.84
CA PRO A 56 19.53 -14.78 -20.79
C PRO A 56 20.50 -14.17 -19.78
N GLN A 57 21.17 -15.00 -18.98
CA GLN A 57 22.06 -14.55 -17.87
C GLN A 57 23.13 -13.53 -18.28
N GLU A 58 23.40 -13.41 -19.58
CA GLU A 58 24.36 -12.48 -20.17
C GLU A 58 23.81 -11.05 -20.36
N CYS A 59 22.49 -10.86 -20.37
CA CYS A 59 21.85 -9.55 -20.55
C CYS A 59 21.59 -8.85 -19.22
N ARG A 60 22.57 -8.08 -18.74
CA ARG A 60 22.40 -7.22 -17.54
C ARG A 60 21.63 -5.92 -17.82
N HIS A 61 21.26 -5.67 -19.08
CA HIS A 61 20.59 -4.43 -19.51
C HIS A 61 19.14 -4.71 -19.94
N TRP A 62 18.29 -3.73 -19.76
CA TRP A 62 16.94 -3.78 -20.31
C TRP A 62 16.98 -3.86 -21.83
N THR A 63 16.09 -4.67 -22.40
CA THR A 63 15.94 -4.83 -23.86
C THR A 63 14.47 -4.64 -24.24
N MET A 64 14.24 -4.34 -25.52
CA MET A 64 12.88 -4.23 -26.06
C MET A 64 12.19 -5.59 -26.19
N ASP A 65 12.94 -6.69 -26.21
CA ASP A 65 12.41 -8.04 -26.43
C ASP A 65 11.50 -8.53 -25.29
N ASN A 66 11.71 -7.97 -24.09
CA ASN A 66 10.90 -8.29 -22.89
C ASN A 66 9.68 -7.35 -22.71
N LEU A 67 9.42 -6.47 -23.68
CA LEU A 67 8.35 -5.48 -23.63
C LEU A 67 7.32 -5.68 -24.75
N PRO A 68 6.02 -5.50 -24.48
CA PRO A 68 5.45 -5.28 -23.15
C PRO A 68 5.35 -6.58 -22.35
N CYS A 69 5.54 -6.49 -21.02
CA CYS A 69 5.34 -7.60 -20.10
C CYS A 69 3.93 -7.57 -19.51
N PHE A 70 3.17 -8.64 -19.74
CA PHE A 70 1.83 -8.86 -19.19
C PHE A 70 1.81 -10.19 -18.42
N PRO A 71 2.11 -10.19 -17.12
CA PRO A 71 2.14 -11.42 -16.35
C PRO A 71 0.74 -12.09 -16.29
N LYS A 72 0.68 -13.39 -16.54
CA LYS A 72 -0.56 -14.17 -16.35
C LYS A 72 -0.97 -14.24 -14.86
N LYS A 73 0.03 -14.21 -13.98
CA LYS A 73 -0.15 -14.21 -12.52
C LYS A 73 0.92 -13.30 -11.91
N TYR A 74 0.48 -12.31 -11.15
CA TYR A 74 1.39 -11.43 -10.43
C TYR A 74 2.03 -12.16 -9.25
N LYS A 75 3.30 -11.87 -9.00
CA LYS A 75 4.09 -12.40 -7.89
C LYS A 75 4.45 -11.28 -6.95
N PHE A 76 4.21 -11.47 -5.67
CA PHE A 76 4.71 -10.60 -4.62
C PHE A 76 6.00 -11.19 -4.06
N VAL A 77 7.00 -10.35 -3.85
CA VAL A 77 8.30 -10.70 -3.29
C VAL A 77 8.64 -9.74 -2.17
N LEU A 78 9.44 -10.15 -1.19
CA LEU A 78 9.90 -9.26 -0.13
C LEU A 78 10.62 -8.05 -0.74
N ARG A 79 10.28 -6.86 -0.24
CA ARG A 79 10.77 -5.59 -0.76
C ARG A 79 12.30 -5.54 -0.74
N LYS A 80 12.89 -5.18 -1.85
CA LYS A 80 14.32 -4.94 -2.00
C LYS A 80 14.64 -3.48 -1.73
N GLY A 81 15.79 -3.22 -1.11
CA GLY A 81 16.35 -1.89 -0.97
C GLY A 81 16.88 -1.31 -2.29
N SER A 82 17.45 -0.12 -2.22
CA SER A 82 18.07 0.55 -3.37
C SER A 82 19.27 -0.21 -3.96
N ASP A 83 19.90 -1.05 -3.16
CA ASP A 83 20.98 -1.97 -3.52
C ASP A 83 20.52 -3.28 -4.16
N LYS A 84 19.20 -3.41 -4.39
CA LYS A 84 18.51 -4.62 -4.88
C LYS A 84 18.61 -5.84 -3.96
N GLN A 85 19.16 -5.69 -2.75
CA GLN A 85 19.11 -6.71 -1.71
C GLN A 85 17.81 -6.60 -0.91
N VAL A 86 17.35 -7.73 -0.37
CA VAL A 86 16.20 -7.71 0.54
C VAL A 86 16.63 -7.07 1.85
N ASP A 87 15.87 -6.09 2.33
CA ASP A 87 16.13 -5.42 3.61
C ASP A 87 16.04 -6.42 4.76
N SER A 88 17.13 -6.57 5.52
CA SER A 88 17.22 -7.52 6.64
C SER A 88 16.19 -7.24 7.74
N GLY A 89 15.82 -5.97 7.96
CA GLY A 89 14.79 -5.59 8.91
C GLY A 89 13.41 -6.04 8.44
N VAL A 90 13.12 -5.95 7.13
CA VAL A 90 11.89 -6.46 6.52
C VAL A 90 11.82 -7.98 6.65
N VAL A 91 12.91 -8.69 6.35
CA VAL A 91 12.96 -10.16 6.51
C VAL A 91 12.70 -10.55 7.95
N ARG A 92 13.42 -9.95 8.90
CA ARG A 92 13.25 -10.25 10.32
C ARG A 92 11.81 -10.05 10.79
N GLN A 93 11.22 -8.90 10.45
CA GLN A 93 9.85 -8.60 10.88
C GLN A 93 8.84 -9.55 10.24
N PHE A 94 9.04 -9.90 8.97
CA PHE A 94 8.17 -10.88 8.30
C PHE A 94 8.26 -12.26 8.95
N GLU A 95 9.47 -12.74 9.31
CA GLU A 95 9.62 -14.02 10.00
C GLU A 95 8.96 -14.02 11.38
N ILE A 96 8.99 -12.89 12.12
CA ILE A 96 8.24 -12.75 13.37
C ILE A 96 6.73 -12.87 13.11
N ILE A 97 6.21 -12.12 12.14
CA ILE A 97 4.77 -12.17 11.78
C ILE A 97 4.38 -13.61 11.37
N LYS A 98 5.20 -14.25 10.53
CA LYS A 98 4.98 -15.63 10.08
C LYS A 98 4.94 -16.60 11.24
N ALA A 99 5.88 -16.51 12.17
CA ALA A 99 5.89 -17.34 13.37
C ALA A 99 4.64 -17.13 14.23
N LEU A 100 4.21 -15.88 14.42
CA LEU A 100 2.99 -15.54 15.18
C LEU A 100 1.72 -16.05 14.49
N CYS A 101 1.58 -15.90 13.17
CA CYS A 101 0.44 -16.42 12.41
C CYS A 101 0.31 -17.96 12.55
N ASN A 102 1.42 -18.66 12.64
CA ASN A 102 1.45 -20.13 12.73
C ASN A 102 1.45 -20.67 14.16
N ARG A 103 1.34 -19.82 15.17
CA ARG A 103 1.21 -20.30 16.57
C ARG A 103 -0.07 -21.12 16.74
N PRO A 104 -0.01 -22.28 17.41
CA PRO A 104 -1.17 -23.15 17.59
C PRO A 104 -2.27 -22.55 18.48
N ASP A 105 -1.90 -21.65 19.40
CA ASP A 105 -2.83 -20.94 20.28
C ASP A 105 -3.44 -19.67 19.65
N VAL A 106 -2.99 -19.25 18.48
CA VAL A 106 -3.62 -18.19 17.68
C VAL A 106 -4.72 -18.81 16.83
N ASP A 107 -5.95 -18.41 17.07
CA ASP A 107 -7.15 -18.86 16.34
C ASP A 107 -7.71 -17.81 15.39
N THR A 108 -7.44 -16.53 15.69
CA THR A 108 -7.97 -15.38 14.95
C THR A 108 -6.85 -14.43 14.55
N ILE A 109 -6.84 -14.05 13.28
CA ILE A 109 -5.93 -13.04 12.72
C ILE A 109 -6.73 -11.82 12.31
N VAL A 110 -6.29 -10.65 12.78
CA VAL A 110 -6.98 -9.39 12.58
C VAL A 110 -6.13 -8.46 11.71
N ASN A 111 -6.66 -8.11 10.55
CA ASN A 111 -6.11 -7.07 9.71
C ASN A 111 -6.42 -5.69 10.33
N ALA A 112 -5.39 -5.01 10.81
CA ALA A 112 -5.43 -3.64 11.31
C ALA A 112 -4.57 -2.71 10.44
N GLY A 113 -4.68 -2.82 9.12
CA GLY A 113 -4.18 -1.84 8.17
C GLY A 113 -4.92 -0.50 8.28
N ASP A 114 -4.38 0.56 7.72
CA ASP A 114 -5.07 1.85 7.65
C ASP A 114 -6.46 1.68 7.00
N ALA A 115 -7.39 2.59 7.29
CA ALA A 115 -8.78 2.48 6.86
C ALA A 115 -8.93 2.91 5.38
N ASP A 116 -8.20 2.26 4.49
CA ASP A 116 -8.25 2.46 3.05
C ASP A 116 -7.90 1.17 2.29
N ARG A 117 -7.94 1.23 0.94
CA ARG A 117 -7.64 0.09 0.07
C ARG A 117 -6.18 -0.35 0.11
N GLU A 118 -5.24 0.56 0.38
CA GLU A 118 -3.82 0.23 0.49
C GLU A 118 -3.56 -0.54 1.79
N GLY A 119 -4.04 -0.01 2.93
CA GLY A 119 -3.92 -0.69 4.22
C GLY A 119 -4.58 -2.06 4.23
N GLU A 120 -5.69 -2.21 3.49
CA GLU A 120 -6.36 -3.50 3.34
C GLU A 120 -5.45 -4.54 2.69
N ILE A 121 -4.85 -4.23 1.53
CA ILE A 121 -4.04 -5.21 0.79
C ILE A 121 -2.65 -5.40 1.38
N ILE A 122 -2.07 -4.39 2.04
CA ILE A 122 -0.76 -4.53 2.70
C ILE A 122 -0.77 -5.70 3.67
N ILE A 123 -1.78 -5.75 4.54
CA ILE A 123 -1.88 -6.79 5.55
C ILE A 123 -2.31 -8.13 4.93
N ARG A 124 -3.26 -8.15 3.99
CA ARG A 124 -3.66 -9.39 3.30
C ARG A 124 -2.49 -10.08 2.61
N ILE A 125 -1.66 -9.32 1.89
CA ILE A 125 -0.48 -9.86 1.22
C ILE A 125 0.49 -10.49 2.24
N ILE A 126 0.71 -9.82 3.37
CA ILE A 126 1.59 -10.35 4.42
C ILE A 126 1.03 -11.66 5.00
N VAL A 127 -0.25 -11.67 5.34
CA VAL A 127 -0.93 -12.86 5.89
C VAL A 127 -0.92 -14.01 4.89
N ASP A 128 -1.22 -13.74 3.60
CA ASP A 128 -1.20 -14.76 2.56
C ASP A 128 0.19 -15.42 2.40
N HIS A 129 1.27 -14.66 2.61
CA HIS A 129 2.64 -15.19 2.53
C HIS A 129 3.13 -15.80 3.86
N ALA A 130 2.41 -15.59 4.96
CA ALA A 130 2.77 -16.17 6.26
C ALA A 130 2.44 -17.66 6.35
N PHE A 131 1.50 -18.17 5.55
CA PHE A 131 1.09 -19.57 5.52
C PHE A 131 1.72 -20.33 4.34
N ALA A 132 1.97 -21.61 4.53
CA ALA A 132 2.51 -22.47 3.45
C ALA A 132 1.43 -22.82 2.42
N SER A 133 0.15 -22.85 2.82
CA SER A 133 -0.97 -23.17 1.95
C SER A 133 -2.22 -22.36 2.29
N LYS A 134 -3.17 -22.34 1.35
CA LYS A 134 -4.48 -21.71 1.56
C LYS A 134 -5.31 -22.41 2.63
N GLU A 135 -5.16 -23.72 2.73
CA GLU A 135 -5.84 -24.58 3.71
C GLU A 135 -5.38 -24.21 5.13
N GLU A 136 -4.08 -24.02 5.33
CA GLU A 136 -3.55 -23.57 6.63
C GLU A 136 -4.08 -22.19 7.01
N ARG A 137 -4.13 -21.26 6.04
CA ARG A 137 -4.72 -19.93 6.24
C ARG A 137 -6.21 -20.04 6.60
N ALA A 138 -6.97 -20.84 5.86
CA ALA A 138 -8.41 -21.05 6.09
C ALA A 138 -8.73 -21.75 7.42
N GLY A 139 -7.76 -22.41 8.04
CA GLY A 139 -7.89 -22.99 9.37
C GLY A 139 -7.98 -21.97 10.52
N LYS A 140 -7.81 -20.67 10.21
CA LYS A 140 -7.90 -19.57 11.17
C LYS A 140 -9.06 -18.64 10.82
N SER A 141 -9.63 -17.96 11.81
CA SER A 141 -10.60 -16.89 11.59
C SER A 141 -9.88 -15.62 11.15
N HIS A 142 -10.40 -14.93 10.14
CA HIS A 142 -9.84 -13.70 9.64
C HIS A 142 -10.83 -12.54 9.82
N LYS A 143 -10.39 -11.49 10.51
CA LYS A 143 -11.21 -10.32 10.82
C LYS A 143 -10.53 -9.01 10.42
N ARG A 144 -11.34 -7.97 10.31
CA ARG A 144 -10.90 -6.62 10.01
C ARG A 144 -11.18 -5.69 11.19
N LEU A 145 -10.14 -5.04 11.71
CA LEU A 145 -10.21 -3.93 12.65
C LEU A 145 -10.17 -2.62 11.87
N TRP A 146 -11.34 -2.02 11.61
CA TRP A 146 -11.45 -0.79 10.84
C TRP A 146 -11.33 0.43 11.73
N LEU A 147 -10.27 1.21 11.57
CA LEU A 147 -9.94 2.36 12.42
C LEU A 147 -9.93 3.66 11.60
N PRO A 148 -11.05 4.41 11.55
CA PRO A 148 -11.10 5.71 10.90
C PRO A 148 -10.24 6.77 11.62
N ASP A 149 -10.04 6.61 12.91
CA ASP A 149 -9.09 7.34 13.75
C ASP A 149 -8.40 6.40 14.76
N GLN A 150 -7.42 6.90 15.50
CA GLN A 150 -6.60 6.09 16.40
C GLN A 150 -6.76 6.50 17.88
N THR A 151 -7.91 7.07 18.26
CA THR A 151 -8.23 7.34 19.65
C THR A 151 -8.50 6.03 20.41
N ALA A 152 -8.23 6.01 21.71
CA ALA A 152 -8.47 4.82 22.52
C ALA A 152 -9.94 4.42 22.54
N GLU A 153 -10.85 5.37 22.49
CA GLU A 153 -12.29 5.13 22.40
C GLU A 153 -12.67 4.42 21.12
N THR A 154 -12.23 4.95 19.95
CA THR A 154 -12.48 4.34 18.64
C THR A 154 -11.88 2.94 18.56
N ILE A 155 -10.64 2.75 19.05
CA ILE A 155 -9.98 1.44 19.02
C ILE A 155 -10.78 0.42 19.86
N ASN A 156 -11.15 0.77 21.10
CA ASN A 156 -11.90 -0.13 21.99
C ASN A 156 -13.27 -0.49 21.40
N LYS A 157 -13.98 0.47 20.82
CA LYS A 157 -15.24 0.23 20.12
C LYS A 157 -15.03 -0.70 18.92
N ALA A 158 -14.06 -0.42 18.06
CA ALA A 158 -13.78 -1.21 16.88
C ALA A 158 -13.38 -2.66 17.23
N LEU A 159 -12.67 -2.89 18.34
CA LEU A 159 -12.34 -4.24 18.81
C LEU A 159 -13.58 -5.09 19.13
N THR A 160 -14.69 -4.47 19.51
CA THR A 160 -15.96 -5.18 19.76
C THR A 160 -16.82 -5.34 18.52
N GLU A 161 -16.57 -4.55 17.47
CA GLU A 161 -17.37 -4.48 16.23
C GLU A 161 -16.63 -5.02 15.00
N MET A 162 -15.54 -5.79 15.21
CA MET A 162 -14.76 -6.36 14.10
C MET A 162 -15.64 -7.20 13.17
N LYS A 163 -15.54 -6.95 11.88
CA LYS A 163 -16.21 -7.73 10.82
C LYS A 163 -15.26 -8.80 10.28
N ASP A 164 -15.84 -9.80 9.62
CA ASP A 164 -15.07 -10.78 8.89
C ASP A 164 -14.34 -10.12 7.71
N GLU A 165 -13.15 -10.62 7.38
CA GLU A 165 -12.30 -10.07 6.32
C GLU A 165 -13.02 -10.05 4.96
N GLU A 166 -13.88 -11.02 4.70
CA GLU A 166 -14.68 -11.14 3.46
C GLU A 166 -15.57 -9.92 3.20
N ALA A 167 -16.04 -9.23 4.26
CA ALA A 167 -16.82 -8.00 4.11
C ALA A 167 -16.05 -6.88 3.39
N TYR A 168 -14.72 -7.00 3.28
CA TYR A 168 -13.83 -6.03 2.66
C TYR A 168 -13.19 -6.53 1.34
N ASP A 169 -13.69 -7.64 0.77
CA ASP A 169 -13.13 -8.22 -0.46
C ASP A 169 -13.18 -7.26 -1.64
N ASN A 170 -14.26 -6.52 -1.81
CA ASN A 170 -14.36 -5.53 -2.89
C ASN A 170 -13.31 -4.41 -2.74
N LEU A 171 -13.04 -3.97 -1.51
CA LEU A 171 -11.99 -3.00 -1.22
C LEU A 171 -10.60 -3.58 -1.53
N ALA A 172 -10.37 -4.84 -1.18
CA ALA A 172 -9.13 -5.54 -1.51
C ALA A 172 -8.95 -5.68 -3.02
N TYR A 173 -9.99 -6.05 -3.76
CA TYR A 173 -9.94 -6.14 -5.24
C TYR A 173 -9.62 -4.78 -5.88
N GLU A 174 -10.17 -3.69 -5.37
CA GLU A 174 -9.81 -2.34 -5.81
C GLU A 174 -8.31 -2.06 -5.58
N GLY A 175 -7.81 -2.39 -4.39
CA GLY A 175 -6.38 -2.23 -4.04
C GLY A 175 -5.47 -3.03 -4.95
N TYR A 176 -5.77 -4.32 -5.17
CA TYR A 176 -5.01 -5.17 -6.08
C TYR A 176 -5.06 -4.66 -7.52
N ALA A 177 -6.23 -4.32 -8.03
CA ALA A 177 -6.39 -3.80 -9.39
C ALA A 177 -5.53 -2.55 -9.61
N ARG A 178 -5.56 -1.62 -8.66
CA ARG A 178 -4.71 -0.43 -8.70
C ARG A 178 -3.23 -0.79 -8.73
N THR A 179 -2.79 -1.65 -7.83
CA THR A 179 -1.38 -2.07 -7.73
C THR A 179 -0.90 -2.72 -9.02
N PHE A 180 -1.72 -3.57 -9.65
CA PHE A 180 -1.38 -4.22 -10.90
C PHE A 180 -1.34 -3.24 -12.07
N ILE A 181 -2.29 -2.32 -12.16
CA ILE A 181 -2.32 -1.30 -13.21
C ILE A 181 -1.13 -0.35 -13.06
N ASP A 182 -0.84 0.11 -11.85
CA ASP A 182 0.30 1.00 -11.60
C ASP A 182 1.64 0.31 -11.95
N TRP A 183 1.77 -0.98 -11.68
CA TRP A 183 2.93 -1.77 -12.08
C TRP A 183 3.01 -1.92 -13.61
N LEU A 184 1.91 -2.32 -14.26
CA LEU A 184 1.87 -2.48 -15.73
C LEU A 184 2.28 -1.21 -16.45
N TYR A 185 1.72 -0.07 -16.05
CA TYR A 185 2.06 1.22 -16.61
C TYR A 185 3.50 1.61 -16.28
N GLY A 186 3.84 1.60 -14.99
CA GLY A 186 5.11 2.11 -14.51
C GLY A 186 6.30 1.35 -15.07
N VAL A 187 6.26 0.02 -15.02
CA VAL A 187 7.39 -0.81 -15.43
C VAL A 187 7.55 -0.83 -16.95
N ASN A 188 6.48 -1.09 -17.70
CA ASN A 188 6.56 -1.17 -19.17
C ASN A 188 6.92 0.18 -19.80
N LEU A 189 6.22 1.25 -19.43
CA LEU A 189 6.45 2.56 -20.05
C LEU A 189 7.76 3.20 -19.61
N THR A 190 8.19 3.00 -18.36
CA THR A 190 9.52 3.47 -17.92
C THR A 190 10.62 2.81 -18.73
N ARG A 191 10.59 1.50 -18.89
CA ARG A 191 11.59 0.77 -19.68
C ARG A 191 11.54 1.17 -21.14
N TYR A 192 10.36 1.21 -21.72
CA TYR A 192 10.19 1.63 -23.12
C TYR A 192 10.75 3.03 -23.37
N ALA A 193 10.34 4.02 -22.57
CA ALA A 193 10.81 5.40 -22.73
C ALA A 193 12.33 5.50 -22.52
N THR A 194 12.86 4.82 -21.51
CA THR A 194 14.31 4.81 -21.23
C THR A 194 15.11 4.20 -22.38
N LEU A 195 14.67 3.07 -22.95
CA LEU A 195 15.33 2.43 -24.07
C LEU A 195 15.27 3.25 -25.36
N LYS A 196 14.17 3.97 -25.58
CA LYS A 196 14.01 4.85 -26.75
C LYS A 196 14.87 6.12 -26.70
N THR A 197 15.08 6.66 -25.51
CA THR A 197 15.78 7.96 -25.33
C THR A 197 17.22 7.82 -24.87
N GLY A 198 17.64 6.64 -24.40
CA GLY A 198 18.95 6.42 -23.79
C GLY A 198 19.12 7.09 -22.41
N THR A 199 18.06 7.71 -21.88
CA THR A 199 18.07 8.39 -20.58
C THR A 199 16.96 7.83 -19.71
N LEU A 200 17.22 7.62 -18.39
CA LEU A 200 16.22 7.12 -17.46
C LEU A 200 15.02 8.06 -17.38
N LEU A 201 13.92 7.67 -17.99
CA LEU A 201 12.64 8.37 -17.92
C LEU A 201 11.63 7.55 -17.12
N ARG A 202 11.35 7.99 -15.91
CA ARG A 202 10.35 7.35 -15.06
C ARG A 202 8.96 7.77 -15.52
N VAL A 203 8.14 6.79 -15.88
CA VAL A 203 6.75 6.98 -16.28
C VAL A 203 5.84 6.39 -15.21
N GLY A 204 4.84 7.14 -14.82
CA GLY A 204 3.84 6.69 -13.85
C GLY A 204 2.54 7.45 -14.02
N ARG A 205 1.46 6.85 -13.57
CA ARG A 205 0.10 7.37 -13.69
C ARG A 205 -0.10 8.75 -13.07
N VAL A 206 0.65 9.08 -12.03
CA VAL A 206 0.53 10.37 -11.31
C VAL A 206 1.53 11.40 -11.84
N ILE A 207 2.80 11.00 -12.05
CA ILE A 207 3.88 11.93 -12.42
C ILE A 207 3.63 12.54 -13.80
N VAL A 208 3.23 11.75 -14.79
CA VAL A 208 3.09 12.23 -16.18
C VAL A 208 2.01 13.30 -16.32
N PRO A 209 0.79 13.17 -15.78
CA PRO A 209 -0.20 14.25 -15.80
C PRO A 209 0.27 15.53 -15.09
N ILE A 210 1.01 15.41 -13.98
CA ILE A 210 1.55 16.58 -13.26
C ILE A 210 2.57 17.32 -14.14
N VAL A 211 3.54 16.59 -14.71
CA VAL A 211 4.54 17.17 -15.60
C VAL A 211 3.88 17.83 -16.82
N LYS A 212 2.87 17.16 -17.40
CA LYS A 212 2.09 17.73 -18.50
C LYS A 212 1.39 19.02 -18.10
N ALA A 213 0.72 19.05 -16.96
CA ALA A 213 0.03 20.26 -16.48
C ALA A 213 1.00 21.42 -16.26
N ILE A 214 2.19 21.18 -15.71
CA ILE A 214 3.24 22.19 -15.55
C ILE A 214 3.71 22.68 -16.92
N TYR A 215 4.01 21.78 -17.85
CA TYR A 215 4.41 22.12 -19.21
C TYR A 215 3.36 22.94 -19.95
N ASP A 216 2.10 22.51 -19.90
CA ASP A 216 0.99 23.24 -20.56
C ASP A 216 0.85 24.65 -19.95
N ARG A 217 1.00 24.79 -18.64
CA ARG A 217 0.97 26.09 -17.97
C ARG A 217 2.14 27.00 -18.42
N ASP A 218 3.35 26.45 -18.47
CA ASP A 218 4.53 27.19 -18.95
C ASP A 218 4.35 27.65 -20.40
N MET A 219 3.82 26.79 -21.25
CA MET A 219 3.54 27.15 -22.65
C MET A 219 2.42 28.18 -22.77
N ALA A 220 1.39 28.10 -21.95
CA ALA A 220 0.33 29.11 -21.90
C ALA A 220 0.87 30.49 -21.47
N ILE A 221 1.81 30.52 -20.52
CA ILE A 221 2.47 31.77 -20.10
C ILE A 221 3.34 32.32 -21.21
N LYS A 222 4.16 31.46 -21.86
CA LYS A 222 5.06 31.89 -22.95
C LYS A 222 4.32 32.42 -24.19
N ASN A 223 3.17 31.82 -24.48
CA ASN A 223 2.35 32.16 -25.65
C ASN A 223 1.17 33.07 -25.28
N PHE A 224 1.18 33.66 -24.08
CA PHE A 224 0.08 34.50 -23.65
C PHE A 224 -0.02 35.76 -24.51
N VAL A 225 -1.18 35.93 -25.12
CA VAL A 225 -1.55 37.16 -25.84
C VAL A 225 -2.60 37.87 -24.98
N PRO A 226 -2.34 39.09 -24.52
CA PRO A 226 -3.32 39.85 -23.77
C PRO A 226 -4.58 40.11 -24.59
N ASP A 227 -5.73 39.84 -24.00
CA ASP A 227 -7.04 40.13 -24.57
C ASP A 227 -7.82 41.07 -23.64
N ILE A 228 -8.69 41.89 -24.23
CA ILE A 228 -9.51 42.82 -23.48
C ILE A 228 -10.80 42.11 -23.10
N TYR A 229 -11.09 42.08 -21.83
CA TYR A 229 -12.38 41.57 -21.32
C TYR A 229 -13.05 42.67 -20.49
N TYR A 230 -14.38 42.59 -20.45
CA TYR A 230 -15.19 43.49 -19.68
C TYR A 230 -15.91 42.72 -18.58
N ALA A 231 -15.85 43.26 -17.36
CA ALA A 231 -16.63 42.74 -16.24
C ALA A 231 -17.75 43.77 -15.93
N LEU A 232 -18.98 43.29 -15.90
CA LEU A 232 -20.11 44.07 -15.41
C LEU A 232 -20.20 43.90 -13.90
N ALA A 233 -20.12 45.01 -13.18
CA ALA A 233 -20.36 45.05 -11.75
C ALA A 233 -21.50 46.00 -11.44
N SER A 234 -22.51 45.59 -10.69
CA SER A 234 -23.50 46.47 -10.08
C SER A 234 -23.10 46.71 -8.63
N LYS A 235 -23.28 47.91 -8.18
CA LYS A 235 -23.06 48.30 -6.79
C LYS A 235 -24.40 48.81 -6.26
N GLU A 236 -25.00 48.03 -5.41
CA GLU A 236 -26.28 48.36 -4.75
C GLU A 236 -26.02 48.44 -3.24
N GLU A 237 -26.83 49.27 -2.58
CA GLU A 237 -26.80 49.39 -1.12
C GLU A 237 -28.17 49.05 -0.60
N THR A 238 -28.22 48.14 0.38
CA THR A 238 -29.43 47.84 1.11
C THR A 238 -29.28 48.30 2.56
N ASN A 239 -30.12 49.25 2.96
CA ASN A 239 -30.06 49.89 4.29
C ASN A 239 -28.69 50.52 4.63
N GLY A 240 -27.95 51.02 3.60
CA GLY A 240 -26.63 51.64 3.78
C GLY A 240 -25.45 50.66 3.83
N GLU A 241 -25.68 49.38 3.58
CA GLU A 241 -24.64 48.35 3.48
C GLU A 241 -24.49 47.91 2.02
N PRO A 242 -23.24 47.81 1.49
CA PRO A 242 -23.00 47.29 0.15
C PRO A 242 -23.35 45.81 0.05
N ILE A 243 -23.95 45.44 -1.08
CA ILE A 243 -24.24 44.04 -1.41
C ILE A 243 -23.18 43.52 -2.37
#